data_244efa39aba17ea02abb18b81140928b
#
_entry.id   244efa39aba17ea02abb18b81140928b
#
_cell.length_a   1.000
_cell.length_b   1.000
_cell.length_c   1.000
_cell.angle_alpha   90.00
_cell.angle_beta   90.00
_cell.angle_gamma   90.00
#
_symmetry.space_group_name_H-M   'P 1'
#
loop_
_entity.id
_entity.type
_entity.pdbx_description
1 polymer ?
#
loop_
_entity_poly.entity_id
_entity_poly.type
_entity_poly.pdbx_seq_one_letter_code
_entity_poly.pdbx_strand_id
1 'polypeptide(L)'
;MTTQRTHIMVCGGTGCVSAQSLEIVDKFKAKLDNAGYGEEVAVIRTGCFGFCGQGPIVKIHPDNIFYVQVGLSDVDDIVDEHIIKGRVVERLLYKEPETQLALPKHDEMNFYKKQYRIALRNCGLINPEDINEYIAFNGYEALGKALTEYSPEEVISIVKASGLRGRGDGGFLTGLRSEEHTS
;
A
#
# COMPACT_ATOMS: atom_id res chain seq x y z
N MET A 1 9.01 -20.79 -10.97
CA MET A 1 8.57 -19.47 -10.46
C MET A 1 7.35 -19.09 -11.28
N THR A 2 6.15 -19.22 -10.71
CA THR A 2 4.92 -18.73 -11.33
C THR A 2 4.97 -17.20 -11.29
N THR A 3 5.03 -16.58 -12.46
CA THR A 3 5.06 -15.12 -12.56
C THR A 3 3.61 -14.64 -12.45
N GLN A 4 3.22 -14.21 -11.25
CA GLN A 4 1.92 -13.60 -11.04
C GLN A 4 1.84 -12.31 -11.84
N ARG A 5 0.90 -12.23 -12.77
CA ARG A 5 0.76 -11.09 -13.69
C ARG A 5 -0.09 -9.95 -13.12
N THR A 6 -0.94 -10.25 -12.15
CA THR A 6 -1.88 -9.30 -11.57
C THR A 6 -1.88 -9.40 -10.06
N HIS A 7 -1.86 -8.26 -9.38
CA HIS A 7 -1.98 -8.18 -7.92
C HIS A 7 -3.26 -7.45 -7.54
N ILE A 8 -4.08 -8.09 -6.73
CA ILE A 8 -5.24 -7.47 -6.06
C ILE A 8 -4.78 -7.07 -4.67
N MET A 9 -4.55 -5.78 -4.45
CA MET A 9 -4.05 -5.25 -3.20
C MET A 9 -5.20 -4.70 -2.36
N VAL A 10 -5.50 -5.35 -1.25
CA VAL A 10 -6.59 -4.98 -0.34
C VAL A 10 -6.01 -4.24 0.87
N CYS A 11 -6.58 -3.10 1.21
CA CYS A 11 -6.14 -2.28 2.34
C CYS A 11 -6.32 -3.02 3.67
N GLY A 12 -5.21 -3.20 4.42
CA GLY A 12 -5.16 -3.81 5.75
C GLY A 12 -5.17 -2.79 6.90
N GLY A 13 -5.46 -1.52 6.64
CA GLY A 13 -5.58 -0.50 7.69
C GLY A 13 -6.79 -0.76 8.60
N THR A 14 -6.71 -0.34 9.87
CA THR A 14 -7.72 -0.62 10.92
C THR A 14 -9.15 -0.28 10.49
N GLY A 15 -9.37 0.87 9.84
CA GLY A 15 -10.70 1.26 9.36
C GLY A 15 -11.24 0.32 8.28
N CYS A 16 -10.39 -0.16 7.36
CA CYS A 16 -10.79 -1.12 6.34
C CYS A 16 -11.03 -2.51 6.94
N VAL A 17 -10.21 -2.93 7.92
CA VAL A 17 -10.40 -4.19 8.65
C VAL A 17 -11.73 -4.18 9.41
N SER A 18 -12.07 -3.08 10.07
CA SER A 18 -13.38 -2.93 10.73
C SER A 18 -14.57 -2.98 9.75
N ALA A 19 -14.31 -2.70 8.47
CA ALA A 19 -15.28 -2.80 7.38
C ALA A 19 -15.10 -4.08 6.54
N GLN A 20 -14.64 -5.16 7.15
CA GLN A 20 -14.54 -6.52 6.57
C GLN A 20 -13.52 -6.67 5.45
N SER A 21 -12.43 -5.90 5.43
CA SER A 21 -11.42 -6.05 4.37
C SER A 21 -10.68 -7.41 4.40
N LEU A 22 -10.62 -8.06 5.55
CA LEU A 22 -10.03 -9.41 5.66
C LEU A 22 -10.91 -10.46 4.98
N GLU A 23 -12.20 -10.40 5.21
CA GLU A 23 -13.20 -11.27 4.56
C GLU A 23 -13.23 -11.05 3.05
N ILE A 24 -12.99 -9.79 2.60
CA ILE A 24 -12.83 -9.46 1.18
C ILE A 24 -11.61 -10.16 0.60
N VAL A 25 -10.46 -10.18 1.31
CA VAL A 25 -9.25 -10.92 0.89
C VAL A 25 -9.56 -12.40 0.71
N ASP A 26 -10.21 -13.02 1.72
CA ASP A 26 -10.52 -14.44 1.67
C ASP A 26 -11.49 -14.79 0.55
N LYS A 27 -12.49 -13.93 0.31
CA LYS A 27 -13.43 -14.10 -0.80
C LYS A 27 -12.75 -13.97 -2.16
N PHE A 28 -11.84 -13.02 -2.35
CA PHE A 28 -11.06 -12.92 -3.58
C PHE A 28 -10.26 -14.20 -3.86
N LYS A 29 -9.54 -14.71 -2.86
CA LYS A 29 -8.77 -15.96 -2.98
C LYS A 29 -9.66 -17.11 -3.42
N ALA A 30 -10.75 -17.34 -2.68
CA ALA A 30 -11.68 -18.43 -2.97
C ALA A 30 -12.31 -18.29 -4.38
N LYS A 31 -12.69 -17.08 -4.79
CA LYS A 31 -13.29 -16.85 -6.12
C LYS A 31 -12.29 -17.09 -7.24
N LEU A 32 -11.03 -16.64 -7.08
CA LEU A 32 -9.97 -16.82 -8.07
C LEU A 32 -9.56 -18.28 -8.20
N ASP A 33 -9.45 -19.00 -7.09
CA ASP A 33 -9.14 -20.44 -7.09
C ASP A 33 -10.24 -21.23 -7.83
N ASN A 34 -11.50 -20.95 -7.53
CA ASN A 34 -12.63 -21.56 -8.21
C ASN A 34 -12.70 -21.24 -9.70
N ALA A 35 -12.23 -20.06 -10.11
CA ALA A 35 -12.19 -19.63 -11.49
C ALA A 35 -10.93 -20.10 -12.25
N GLY A 36 -9.96 -20.73 -11.55
CA GLY A 36 -8.71 -21.22 -12.14
C GLY A 36 -7.62 -20.16 -12.32
N TYR A 37 -7.73 -19.00 -11.65
CA TYR A 37 -6.79 -17.88 -11.75
C TYR A 37 -5.87 -17.74 -10.52
N GLY A 38 -5.95 -18.62 -9.53
CA GLY A 38 -5.19 -18.52 -8.28
C GLY A 38 -3.67 -18.45 -8.46
N GLU A 39 -3.14 -19.10 -9.50
CA GLU A 39 -1.70 -19.07 -9.81
C GLU A 39 -1.26 -17.79 -10.55
N GLU A 40 -2.17 -17.12 -11.26
CA GLU A 40 -1.88 -15.94 -12.08
C GLU A 40 -2.11 -14.62 -11.35
N VAL A 41 -2.99 -14.63 -10.35
CA VAL A 41 -3.46 -13.43 -9.65
C VAL A 41 -3.16 -13.54 -8.16
N ALA A 42 -2.28 -12.68 -7.66
CA ALA A 42 -2.01 -12.59 -6.23
C ALA A 42 -3.03 -11.72 -5.51
N VAL A 43 -3.57 -12.22 -4.40
CA VAL A 43 -4.36 -11.38 -3.49
C VAL A 43 -3.49 -11.02 -2.28
N ILE A 44 -3.17 -9.73 -2.18
CA ILE A 44 -2.19 -9.20 -1.23
C ILE A 44 -2.90 -8.28 -0.24
N ARG A 45 -2.73 -8.54 1.05
CA ARG A 45 -3.06 -7.59 2.09
C ARG A 45 -1.96 -6.55 2.19
N THR A 46 -2.22 -5.33 1.74
CA THR A 46 -1.24 -4.24 1.80
C THR A 46 -1.41 -3.37 3.04
N GLY A 47 -0.48 -2.42 3.24
CA GLY A 47 -0.59 -1.41 4.28
C GLY A 47 -1.75 -0.43 4.04
N CYS A 48 -1.85 0.59 4.91
CA CYS A 48 -2.93 1.57 4.84
C CYS A 48 -2.72 2.59 3.72
N PHE A 49 -3.72 2.76 2.85
CA PHE A 49 -3.72 3.81 1.83
C PHE A 49 -3.95 5.22 2.39
N GLY A 50 -4.36 5.35 3.66
CA GLY A 50 -4.63 6.65 4.29
C GLY A 50 -5.97 7.28 3.91
N PHE A 51 -6.85 6.58 3.18
CA PHE A 51 -8.11 7.08 2.66
C PHE A 51 -9.32 6.42 3.34
N CYS A 52 -9.30 6.40 4.69
CA CYS A 52 -10.20 5.61 5.52
C CYS A 52 -11.70 5.90 5.30
N GLY A 53 -12.07 7.16 4.99
CA GLY A 53 -13.46 7.52 4.70
C GLY A 53 -14.04 6.90 3.42
N GLN A 54 -13.18 6.27 2.60
CA GLN A 54 -13.55 5.59 1.35
C GLN A 54 -13.25 4.08 1.39
N GLY A 55 -12.92 3.53 2.56
CA GLY A 55 -12.68 2.10 2.73
C GLY A 55 -13.94 1.24 2.71
N PRO A 56 -13.80 -0.07 2.49
CA PRO A 56 -12.61 -0.82 2.09
C PRO A 56 -12.08 -0.45 0.70
N ILE A 57 -10.73 -0.46 0.58
CA ILE A 57 -10.04 -0.08 -0.65
C ILE A 57 -9.40 -1.30 -1.27
N VAL A 58 -9.56 -1.44 -2.59
CA VAL A 58 -8.92 -2.47 -3.40
C VAL A 58 -8.22 -1.80 -4.58
N LYS A 59 -6.93 -2.12 -4.75
CA LYS A 59 -6.13 -1.63 -5.89
C LYS A 59 -5.72 -2.79 -6.78
N ILE A 60 -5.91 -2.67 -8.08
CA ILE A 60 -5.49 -3.67 -9.08
C ILE A 60 -4.21 -3.18 -9.74
N HIS A 61 -3.17 -4.00 -9.72
CA HIS A 61 -1.91 -3.78 -10.42
C HIS A 61 -1.74 -4.87 -11.52
N PRO A 62 -1.28 -4.56 -12.73
CA PRO A 62 -0.60 -3.32 -13.18
C PRO A 62 -1.54 -2.20 -13.65
N ASP A 63 -2.84 -2.42 -13.81
CA ASP A 63 -3.78 -1.44 -14.38
C ASP A 63 -3.90 -0.15 -13.55
N ASN A 64 -3.41 -0.20 -12.31
CA ASN A 64 -3.42 0.91 -11.35
C ASN A 64 -4.81 1.42 -11.00
N ILE A 65 -5.83 0.55 -11.17
CA ILE A 65 -7.22 0.87 -10.85
C ILE A 65 -7.44 0.84 -9.34
N PHE A 66 -8.13 1.85 -8.83
CA PHE A 66 -8.34 2.08 -7.41
C PHE A 66 -9.83 2.10 -7.09
N TYR A 67 -10.32 1.02 -6.50
CA TYR A 67 -11.70 0.85 -6.07
C TYR A 67 -11.90 1.28 -4.62
N VAL A 68 -13.01 1.92 -4.34
CA VAL A 68 -13.39 2.42 -3.02
C VAL A 68 -14.71 1.79 -2.57
N GLN A 69 -14.93 1.78 -1.24
CA GLN A 69 -16.16 1.28 -0.61
C GLN A 69 -16.53 -0.14 -1.07
N VAL A 70 -15.52 -0.98 -1.29
CA VAL A 70 -15.72 -2.33 -1.79
C VAL A 70 -16.35 -3.20 -0.70
N GLY A 71 -17.51 -3.76 -0.99
CA GLY A 71 -18.17 -4.74 -0.14
C GLY A 71 -17.92 -6.18 -0.58
N LEU A 72 -18.33 -7.15 0.24
CA LEU A 72 -18.22 -8.58 -0.10
C LEU A 72 -18.92 -8.94 -1.41
N SER A 73 -20.09 -8.34 -1.69
CA SER A 73 -20.83 -8.57 -2.94
C SER A 73 -20.09 -8.10 -4.20
N ASP A 74 -19.19 -7.10 -4.06
CA ASP A 74 -18.50 -6.50 -5.18
C ASP A 74 -17.32 -7.34 -5.68
N VAL A 75 -16.85 -8.28 -4.85
CA VAL A 75 -15.74 -9.18 -5.18
C VAL A 75 -16.04 -9.97 -6.45
N ASP A 76 -17.26 -10.47 -6.58
CA ASP A 76 -17.68 -11.24 -7.75
C ASP A 76 -17.60 -10.37 -9.03
N ASP A 77 -18.10 -9.14 -8.98
CA ASP A 77 -18.07 -8.21 -10.11
C ASP A 77 -16.62 -7.83 -10.47
N ILE A 78 -15.77 -7.58 -9.49
CA ILE A 78 -14.35 -7.24 -9.75
C ILE A 78 -13.65 -8.42 -10.43
N VAL A 79 -13.84 -9.65 -9.95
CA VAL A 79 -13.21 -10.82 -10.58
C VAL A 79 -13.77 -11.06 -11.98
N ASP A 80 -15.10 -11.10 -12.13
CA ASP A 80 -15.74 -11.48 -13.37
C ASP A 80 -15.59 -10.40 -14.47
N GLU A 81 -15.67 -9.13 -14.11
CA GLU A 81 -15.58 -8.04 -15.08
C GLU A 81 -14.15 -7.53 -15.27
N HIS A 82 -13.42 -7.24 -14.17
CA HIS A 82 -12.10 -6.64 -14.30
C HIS A 82 -11.00 -7.68 -14.53
N ILE A 83 -10.93 -8.72 -13.70
CA ILE A 83 -9.81 -9.68 -13.80
C ILE A 83 -9.95 -10.58 -15.03
N ILE A 84 -11.15 -11.08 -15.29
CA ILE A 84 -11.39 -12.05 -16.39
C ILE A 84 -11.65 -11.34 -17.72
N LYS A 85 -12.46 -10.28 -17.75
CA LYS A 85 -12.89 -9.62 -18.98
C LYS A 85 -12.18 -8.31 -19.27
N GLY A 86 -11.31 -7.81 -18.38
CA GLY A 86 -10.57 -6.55 -18.54
C GLY A 86 -11.44 -5.29 -18.51
N ARG A 87 -12.64 -5.34 -17.93
CA ARG A 87 -13.58 -4.21 -17.87
C ARG A 87 -13.65 -3.64 -16.47
N VAL A 88 -13.30 -2.37 -16.31
CA VAL A 88 -13.36 -1.66 -15.04
C VAL A 88 -14.78 -1.60 -14.48
N VAL A 89 -14.95 -1.84 -13.19
CA VAL A 89 -16.25 -1.74 -12.49
C VAL A 89 -16.46 -0.28 -12.08
N GLU A 90 -17.00 0.53 -12.99
CA GLU A 90 -17.08 2.00 -12.85
C GLU A 90 -17.80 2.48 -11.59
N ARG A 91 -18.81 1.73 -11.10
CA ARG A 91 -19.56 2.11 -9.88
C ARG A 91 -18.70 2.12 -8.62
N LEU A 92 -17.57 1.41 -8.61
CA LEU A 92 -16.64 1.32 -7.50
C LEU A 92 -15.48 2.32 -7.60
N LEU A 93 -15.41 3.13 -8.66
CA LEU A 93 -14.41 4.17 -8.79
C LEU A 93 -14.72 5.34 -7.85
N TYR A 94 -13.65 5.94 -7.32
CA TYR A 94 -13.78 7.17 -6.55
C TYR A 94 -14.32 8.30 -7.43
N LYS A 95 -15.32 9.02 -6.94
CA LYS A 95 -15.84 10.22 -7.58
C LYS A 95 -15.38 11.45 -6.82
N GLU A 96 -14.71 12.36 -7.52
CA GLU A 96 -14.29 13.64 -6.94
C GLU A 96 -15.51 14.46 -6.51
N PRO A 97 -15.61 14.92 -5.26
CA PRO A 97 -16.82 15.59 -4.76
C PRO A 97 -17.23 16.83 -5.55
N GLU A 98 -16.25 17.61 -6.03
CA GLU A 98 -16.50 18.88 -6.72
C GLU A 98 -16.96 18.70 -8.16
N THR A 99 -16.42 17.71 -8.88
CA THR A 99 -16.64 17.51 -10.32
C THR A 99 -17.52 16.33 -10.64
N GLN A 100 -17.75 15.43 -9.70
CA GLN A 100 -18.42 14.13 -9.87
C GLN A 100 -17.75 13.23 -10.92
N LEU A 101 -16.52 13.56 -11.33
CA LEU A 101 -15.74 12.72 -12.23
C LEU A 101 -15.28 11.46 -11.51
N ALA A 102 -15.48 10.33 -12.14
CA ALA A 102 -14.92 9.06 -11.69
C ALA A 102 -13.42 9.01 -12.02
N LEU A 103 -12.58 8.84 -11.00
CA LEU A 103 -11.13 8.78 -11.13
C LEU A 103 -10.66 7.34 -10.93
N PRO A 104 -10.16 6.68 -11.97
CA PRO A 104 -9.74 5.29 -11.88
C PRO A 104 -8.45 5.11 -11.09
N LYS A 105 -7.55 6.12 -11.08
CA LYS A 105 -6.23 6.04 -10.46
C LYS A 105 -6.12 6.97 -9.26
N HIS A 106 -5.51 6.47 -8.19
CA HIS A 106 -5.40 7.24 -6.94
C HIS A 106 -4.50 8.47 -7.06
N ASP A 107 -3.48 8.43 -7.92
CA ASP A 107 -2.57 9.56 -8.19
C ASP A 107 -3.26 10.70 -8.95
N GLU A 108 -4.42 10.46 -9.56
CA GLU A 108 -5.25 11.48 -10.19
C GLU A 108 -6.16 12.22 -9.19
N MET A 109 -6.35 11.67 -7.98
CA MET A 109 -7.21 12.24 -6.94
C MET A 109 -6.55 13.44 -6.25
N ASN A 110 -7.31 14.52 -6.01
CA ASN A 110 -6.82 15.71 -5.32
C ASN A 110 -6.25 15.41 -3.94
N PHE A 111 -6.78 14.41 -3.26
CA PHE A 111 -6.28 13.95 -1.97
C PHE A 111 -4.83 13.48 -2.04
N TYR A 112 -4.46 12.68 -3.04
CA TYR A 112 -3.11 12.14 -3.19
C TYR A 112 -2.14 13.10 -3.89
N LYS A 113 -2.60 13.91 -4.85
CA LYS A 113 -1.77 14.91 -5.55
C LYS A 113 -1.07 15.90 -4.60
N LYS A 114 -1.70 16.17 -3.44
CA LYS A 114 -1.17 17.08 -2.43
C LYS A 114 -0.25 16.41 -1.41
N GLN A 115 0.02 15.10 -1.54
CA GLN A 115 0.83 14.34 -0.60
C GLN A 115 2.15 13.91 -1.22
N TYR A 116 3.23 14.07 -0.46
CA TYR A 116 4.53 13.47 -0.75
C TYR A 116 4.78 12.34 0.24
N ARG A 117 4.62 11.10 -0.22
CA ARG A 117 4.70 9.90 0.63
C ARG A 117 6.14 9.42 0.74
N ILE A 118 6.73 9.52 1.93
CA ILE A 118 8.09 9.04 2.21
C ILE A 118 8.03 7.66 2.88
N ALA A 119 7.44 7.57 4.08
CA ALA A 119 7.38 6.33 4.84
C ALA A 119 6.49 5.26 4.17
N LEU A 120 5.42 5.68 3.51
CA LEU A 120 4.46 4.80 2.84
C LEU A 120 4.65 4.78 1.30
N ARG A 121 5.83 5.14 0.81
CA ARG A 121 6.08 5.22 -0.65
C ARG A 121 5.80 3.91 -1.39
N ASN A 122 6.07 2.78 -0.76
CA ASN A 122 5.89 1.45 -1.35
C ASN A 122 4.50 0.84 -1.06
N CYS A 123 3.65 1.50 -0.25
CA CYS A 123 2.31 1.00 0.07
C CYS A 123 1.43 0.98 -1.18
N GLY A 124 0.90 -0.19 -1.50
CA GLY A 124 0.12 -0.43 -2.72
C GLY A 124 0.96 -0.54 -4.01
N LEU A 125 2.28 -0.78 -3.88
CA LEU A 125 3.18 -1.08 -4.99
C LEU A 125 3.81 -2.46 -4.86
N ILE A 126 4.21 -2.85 -3.65
CA ILE A 126 4.85 -4.13 -3.35
C ILE A 126 4.01 -4.97 -2.40
N ASN A 127 4.27 -6.27 -2.38
CA ASN A 127 3.78 -7.16 -1.34
C ASN A 127 4.58 -6.92 -0.05
N PRO A 128 3.97 -6.43 1.04
CA PRO A 128 4.68 -6.14 2.29
C PRO A 128 5.15 -7.41 3.03
N GLU A 129 4.67 -8.59 2.65
CA GLU A 129 5.04 -9.87 3.24
C GLU A 129 6.14 -10.60 2.43
N ASP A 130 6.60 -10.02 1.29
CA ASP A 130 7.67 -10.56 0.47
C ASP A 130 8.95 -9.71 0.59
N ILE A 131 9.97 -10.29 1.25
CA ILE A 131 11.27 -9.63 1.44
C ILE A 131 12.00 -9.37 0.11
N ASN A 132 11.81 -10.21 -0.91
CA ASN A 132 12.48 -10.04 -2.19
C ASN A 132 11.95 -8.80 -2.93
N GLU A 133 10.64 -8.55 -2.87
CA GLU A 133 10.06 -7.32 -3.40
C GLU A 133 10.58 -6.09 -2.64
N TYR A 134 10.68 -6.16 -1.31
CA TYR A 134 11.23 -5.07 -0.52
C TYR A 134 12.69 -4.77 -0.89
N ILE A 135 13.53 -5.80 -1.07
CA ILE A 135 14.92 -5.65 -1.51
C ILE A 135 14.99 -5.06 -2.92
N ALA A 136 14.15 -5.52 -3.86
CA ALA A 136 14.09 -5.00 -5.22
C ALA A 136 13.73 -3.48 -5.27
N PHE A 137 13.04 -2.98 -4.26
CA PHE A 137 12.72 -1.56 -4.07
C PHE A 137 13.71 -0.82 -3.12
N ASN A 138 14.96 -1.24 -3.12
CA ASN A 138 16.07 -0.68 -2.30
C ASN A 138 15.86 -0.86 -0.79
N GLY A 139 15.11 -1.88 -0.37
CA GLY A 139 14.98 -2.25 1.02
C GLY A 139 16.33 -2.67 1.61
N TYR A 140 16.60 -2.26 2.84
CA TYR A 140 17.85 -2.49 3.57
C TYR A 140 19.11 -1.83 2.97
N GLU A 141 19.04 -1.07 1.87
CA GLU A 141 20.21 -0.37 1.32
C GLU A 141 20.85 0.57 2.36
N ALA A 142 20.03 1.38 3.03
CA ALA A 142 20.52 2.29 4.07
C ALA A 142 21.10 1.54 5.28
N LEU A 143 20.51 0.38 5.66
CA LEU A 143 21.05 -0.46 6.72
C LEU A 143 22.41 -1.05 6.30
N GLY A 144 22.54 -1.54 5.08
CA GLY A 144 23.80 -2.03 4.53
C GLY A 144 24.90 -0.98 4.64
N LYS A 145 24.65 0.25 4.18
CA LYS A 145 25.57 1.38 4.32
C LYS A 145 25.94 1.69 5.77
N ALA A 146 24.94 1.73 6.65
CA ALA A 146 25.16 2.00 8.06
C ALA A 146 26.08 0.98 8.72
N LEU A 147 25.98 -0.29 8.33
CA LEU A 147 26.76 -1.39 8.92
C LEU A 147 28.18 -1.52 8.33
N THR A 148 28.40 -1.04 7.12
CA THR A 148 29.68 -1.29 6.39
C THR A 148 30.51 -0.02 6.16
N GLU A 149 29.87 1.17 6.14
CA GLU A 149 30.53 2.41 5.73
C GLU A 149 30.64 3.46 6.85
N TYR A 150 29.84 3.35 7.93
CA TYR A 150 29.73 4.36 8.97
C TYR A 150 29.97 3.80 10.37
N SER A 151 30.55 4.62 11.25
CA SER A 151 30.53 4.37 12.69
C SER A 151 29.16 4.72 13.30
N PRO A 152 28.82 4.22 14.50
CA PRO A 152 27.59 4.61 15.20
C PRO A 152 27.44 6.13 15.36
N GLU A 153 28.53 6.84 15.69
CA GLU A 153 28.57 8.29 15.87
C GLU A 153 28.30 9.04 14.57
N GLU A 154 28.82 8.55 13.46
CA GLU A 154 28.54 9.11 12.12
C GLU A 154 27.08 8.95 11.74
N VAL A 155 26.47 7.77 12.00
CA VAL A 155 25.04 7.53 11.77
C VAL A 155 24.19 8.51 12.59
N ILE A 156 24.51 8.69 13.89
CA ILE A 156 23.84 9.66 14.76
C ILE A 156 23.97 11.08 14.19
N SER A 157 25.18 11.46 13.77
CA SER A 157 25.44 12.78 13.19
C SER A 157 24.62 13.03 11.92
N ILE A 158 24.50 12.04 11.04
CA ILE A 158 23.67 12.10 9.82
C ILE A 158 22.20 12.31 10.20
N VAL A 159 21.67 11.53 11.15
CA VAL A 159 20.29 11.67 11.61
C VAL A 159 20.03 13.02 12.27
N LYS A 160 20.98 13.54 13.06
CA LYS A 160 20.92 14.90 13.64
C LYS A 160 20.87 15.97 12.55
N ALA A 161 21.80 15.90 11.57
CA ALA A 161 21.89 16.85 10.47
C ALA A 161 20.64 16.86 9.57
N SER A 162 19.96 15.71 9.43
CA SER A 162 18.71 15.60 8.66
C SER A 162 17.54 16.38 9.26
N GLY A 163 17.61 16.74 10.54
CA GLY A 163 16.52 17.39 11.26
C GLY A 163 15.27 16.52 11.43
N LEU A 164 15.38 15.18 11.23
CA LEU A 164 14.27 14.25 11.37
C LEU A 164 13.64 14.36 12.76
N ARG A 165 12.30 14.41 12.78
CA ARG A 165 11.51 14.51 14.00
C ARG A 165 10.54 13.35 14.11
N GLY A 166 10.20 12.97 15.33
CA GLY A 166 9.10 12.05 15.61
C GLY A 166 7.80 12.52 14.99
N ARG A 167 6.98 11.59 14.53
CA ARG A 167 5.64 11.83 13.93
C ARG A 167 4.50 11.40 14.84
N GLY A 168 4.83 10.92 16.04
CA GLY A 168 3.89 10.73 17.13
C GLY A 168 3.76 12.00 17.97
N ASP A 169 3.80 11.83 19.30
CA ASP A 169 3.66 12.95 20.23
C ASP A 169 4.93 13.80 20.31
N GLY A 170 4.77 15.12 20.38
CA GLY A 170 5.78 16.10 20.73
C GLY A 170 6.84 16.44 19.67
N GLY A 171 6.99 15.70 18.59
CA GLY A 171 7.89 16.05 17.48
C GLY A 171 9.38 16.18 17.87
N PHE A 172 9.88 15.37 18.78
CA PHE A 172 11.27 15.38 19.24
C PHE A 172 12.25 15.12 18.10
N LEU A 173 13.44 15.73 18.18
CA LEU A 173 14.54 15.47 17.25
C LEU A 173 15.07 14.05 17.44
N THR A 174 14.91 13.22 16.41
CA THR A 174 15.25 11.79 16.46
C THR A 174 16.73 11.55 16.76
N GLY A 175 17.62 12.35 16.17
CA GLY A 175 19.06 12.21 16.35
C GLY A 175 19.53 12.51 17.79
N LEU A 176 18.89 13.46 18.49
CA LEU A 176 19.21 13.74 19.90
C LEU A 176 18.83 12.56 20.79
N ARG A 177 17.66 11.99 20.59
CA ARG A 177 17.22 10.81 21.35
C ARG A 177 18.14 9.61 21.14
N SER A 178 18.61 9.39 19.92
CA SER A 178 19.54 8.30 19.61
C SER A 178 20.90 8.47 20.33
N GLU A 179 21.39 9.71 20.45
CA GLU A 179 22.62 10.03 21.17
C GLU A 179 22.52 9.72 22.68
N GLU A 180 21.39 10.05 23.32
CA GLU A 180 21.14 9.78 24.74
C GLU A 180 21.13 8.29 25.08
N HIS A 181 20.84 7.42 24.13
CA HIS A 181 20.76 5.96 24.34
C HIS A 181 22.04 5.20 23.93
N THR A 182 23.04 5.87 23.39
CA THR A 182 24.32 5.29 22.97
C THR A 182 25.50 5.65 23.85
N SER A 183 25.31 6.53 24.83
CA SER A 183 26.33 6.94 25.84
C SER A 183 26.28 6.08 27.08
#